data_5dbe0ba25f81c65e418f122582599d24
#
_entry.id   5dbe0ba25f81c65e418f122582599d24
#
_cell.length_a   1.000
_cell.length_b   1.000
_cell.length_c   1.000
_cell.angle_alpha   90.00
_cell.angle_beta   90.00
_cell.angle_gamma   90.00
#
_symmetry.space_group_name_H-M   'P 1'
#
loop_
_entity.id
_entity.type
_entity.pdbx_description
1 polymer ?
#
loop_
_entity_poly.entity_id
_entity_poly.type
_entity_poly.pdbx_seq_one_letter_code
_entity_poly.pdbx_strand_id
1 'polypeptide(L)'
;MQVLFGGTFDPVHNGHVVMAESLARAFPDATVHVIPNRQPPHRESQVSAEHRLAMLNMAMEFIPQITVNAIELGRDGPSYTVDTLRALREQFGANESLVLCLGADAVRAVDQWYRPELLVQLAHFCILNRANQVVEIPQVLGSYQSTDNVSDFSNQANGLLCRLATPDVPVSSTDVRGWIAKHALTLPVPPKIADYIGRHHLYQDTE
;
A
#
# COMPACT_ATOMS: atom_id res chain seq x y z
N MET A 1 7.50 1.59 -16.05
CA MET A 1 6.32 1.17 -15.27
C MET A 1 6.54 1.48 -13.80
N GLN A 2 5.54 2.05 -13.13
CA GLN A 2 5.57 2.41 -11.73
C GLN A 2 4.50 1.61 -10.99
N VAL A 3 4.88 0.82 -9.99
CA VAL A 3 4.01 -0.02 -9.17
C VAL A 3 3.76 0.71 -7.85
N LEU A 4 2.50 0.90 -7.47
CA LEU A 4 2.07 1.76 -6.38
C LEU A 4 1.43 0.91 -5.27
N PHE A 5 2.02 0.93 -4.08
CA PHE A 5 1.52 0.23 -2.91
C PHE A 5 1.24 1.23 -1.79
N GLY A 6 0.00 1.71 -1.72
CA GLY A 6 -0.46 2.67 -0.75
C GLY A 6 -0.92 2.03 0.56
N GLY A 7 -0.78 2.76 1.66
CA GLY A 7 -1.28 2.32 2.95
C GLY A 7 -1.08 3.32 4.07
N THR A 8 -1.74 3.10 5.21
CA THR A 8 -1.52 3.93 6.40
C THR A 8 -0.21 3.58 7.10
N PHE A 9 0.16 2.28 7.12
CA PHE A 9 1.38 1.77 7.77
C PHE A 9 1.50 2.23 9.24
N ASP A 10 0.50 1.92 10.05
CA ASP A 10 0.34 2.43 11.42
C ASP A 10 0.27 1.30 12.48
N PRO A 11 1.40 0.61 12.76
CA PRO A 11 2.71 0.66 12.12
C PRO A 11 2.83 -0.23 10.85
N VAL A 12 3.92 -0.05 10.11
CA VAL A 12 4.38 -1.05 9.15
C VAL A 12 4.72 -2.35 9.87
N HIS A 13 4.41 -3.50 9.25
CA HIS A 13 4.61 -4.84 9.83
C HIS A 13 5.08 -5.85 8.78
N ASN A 14 5.46 -7.05 9.21
CA ASN A 14 6.01 -8.09 8.33
C ASN A 14 5.10 -8.43 7.14
N GLY A 15 3.77 -8.35 7.30
CA GLY A 15 2.84 -8.52 6.18
C GLY A 15 3.03 -7.48 5.08
N HIS A 16 3.26 -6.21 5.43
CA HIS A 16 3.56 -5.16 4.45
C HIS A 16 4.91 -5.39 3.75
N VAL A 17 5.92 -5.82 4.49
CA VAL A 17 7.25 -6.14 3.92
C VAL A 17 7.14 -7.26 2.91
N VAL A 18 6.48 -8.37 3.27
CA VAL A 18 6.28 -9.52 2.37
C VAL A 18 5.47 -9.13 1.12
N MET A 19 4.46 -8.27 1.24
CA MET A 19 3.72 -7.75 0.08
C MET A 19 4.62 -6.92 -0.83
N ALA A 20 5.41 -5.99 -0.27
CA ALA A 20 6.33 -5.16 -1.04
C ALA A 20 7.40 -6.00 -1.76
N GLU A 21 7.99 -7.00 -1.10
CA GLU A 21 8.89 -7.97 -1.73
C GLU A 21 8.23 -8.80 -2.83
N SER A 22 6.97 -9.18 -2.65
CA SER A 22 6.21 -9.92 -3.66
C SER A 22 5.98 -9.08 -4.90
N LEU A 23 5.71 -7.78 -4.74
CA LEU A 23 5.60 -6.83 -5.84
C LEU A 23 6.94 -6.65 -6.55
N ALA A 24 8.04 -6.46 -5.83
CA ALA A 24 9.37 -6.35 -6.44
C ALA A 24 9.74 -7.59 -7.27
N ARG A 25 9.38 -8.80 -6.80
CA ARG A 25 9.58 -10.04 -7.55
C ARG A 25 8.67 -10.18 -8.76
N ALA A 26 7.40 -9.77 -8.65
CA ALA A 26 6.44 -9.87 -9.75
C ALA A 26 6.69 -8.86 -10.87
N PHE A 27 7.30 -7.72 -10.54
CA PHE A 27 7.57 -6.61 -11.45
C PHE A 27 9.08 -6.26 -11.47
N PRO A 28 9.95 -7.16 -12.01
CA PRO A 28 11.40 -7.05 -11.87
C PRO A 28 11.99 -5.79 -12.53
N ASP A 29 11.33 -5.26 -13.55
CA ASP A 29 11.78 -4.08 -14.32
C ASP A 29 11.05 -2.79 -13.91
N ALA A 30 10.25 -2.81 -12.84
CA ALA A 30 9.50 -1.67 -12.35
C ALA A 30 10.11 -1.06 -11.08
N THR A 31 9.81 0.20 -10.82
CA THR A 31 10.01 0.79 -9.50
C THR A 31 8.75 0.58 -8.66
N VAL A 32 8.88 0.02 -7.47
CA VAL A 32 7.79 -0.15 -6.50
C VAL A 32 7.79 1.04 -5.53
N HIS A 33 6.76 1.87 -5.62
CA HIS A 33 6.55 3.00 -4.71
C HIS A 33 5.66 2.57 -3.54
N VAL A 34 6.21 2.56 -2.33
CA VAL A 34 5.43 2.38 -1.11
C VAL A 34 5.04 3.75 -0.60
N ILE A 35 3.72 4.05 -0.58
CA ILE A 35 3.18 5.40 -0.39
C ILE A 35 2.42 5.48 0.93
N PRO A 36 2.99 6.12 1.98
CA PRO A 36 2.27 6.32 3.23
C PRO A 36 1.22 7.42 3.09
N ASN A 37 -0.02 7.14 3.51
CA ASN A 37 -1.07 8.14 3.58
C ASN A 37 -0.71 9.21 4.60
N ARG A 38 -0.94 10.51 4.25
CA ARG A 38 -0.85 11.58 5.25
C ARG A 38 -2.03 11.52 6.21
N GLN A 39 -3.23 11.63 5.67
CA GLN A 39 -4.50 11.63 6.41
C GLN A 39 -5.47 10.63 5.75
N PRO A 40 -5.56 9.39 6.26
CA PRO A 40 -6.50 8.42 5.75
C PRO A 40 -7.94 8.94 5.88
N PRO A 41 -8.77 8.91 4.81
CA PRO A 41 -10.11 9.53 4.84
C PRO A 41 -11.11 8.78 5.73
N HIS A 42 -10.85 7.51 6.07
CA HIS A 42 -11.80 6.65 6.78
C HIS A 42 -11.39 6.29 8.22
N ARG A 43 -10.24 6.76 8.69
CA ARG A 43 -9.75 6.48 10.05
C ARG A 43 -8.70 7.50 10.49
N GLU A 44 -8.56 7.69 11.78
CA GLU A 44 -7.43 8.42 12.34
C GLU A 44 -6.22 7.51 12.50
N SER A 45 -5.03 8.06 12.29
CA SER A 45 -3.77 7.40 12.61
C SER A 45 -3.44 7.63 14.09
N GLN A 46 -2.88 6.60 14.75
CA GLN A 46 -2.52 6.73 16.17
C GLN A 46 -1.18 7.47 16.36
N VAL A 47 -0.34 7.46 15.35
CA VAL A 47 0.93 8.21 15.37
C VAL A 47 1.04 9.13 14.16
N SER A 48 1.89 10.13 14.27
CA SER A 48 2.07 11.13 13.22
C SER A 48 2.61 10.53 11.91
N ALA A 49 2.40 11.24 10.81
CA ALA A 49 2.88 10.82 9.50
C ALA A 49 4.41 10.68 9.45
N GLU A 50 5.14 11.51 10.22
CA GLU A 50 6.60 11.49 10.33
C GLU A 50 7.10 10.20 10.97
N HIS A 51 6.48 9.73 12.05
CA HIS A 51 6.82 8.44 12.66
C HIS A 51 6.52 7.27 11.72
N ARG A 52 5.39 7.30 11.01
CA ARG A 52 5.02 6.26 10.05
C ARG A 52 5.98 6.22 8.87
N LEU A 53 6.39 7.39 8.35
CA LEU A 53 7.40 7.51 7.30
C LEU A 53 8.77 6.98 7.75
N ALA A 54 9.21 7.34 8.96
CA ALA A 54 10.49 6.88 9.51
C ALA A 54 10.52 5.34 9.63
N MET A 55 9.46 4.73 10.19
CA MET A 55 9.34 3.28 10.28
C MET A 55 9.30 2.63 8.90
N LEU A 56 8.59 3.22 7.95
CA LEU A 56 8.46 2.69 6.60
C LEU A 56 9.81 2.71 5.86
N ASN A 57 10.57 3.80 5.95
CA ASN A 57 11.93 3.89 5.39
C ASN A 57 12.84 2.79 5.95
N MET A 58 12.83 2.58 7.27
CA MET A 58 13.62 1.52 7.92
C MET A 58 13.19 0.12 7.47
N ALA A 59 11.88 -0.11 7.24
CA ALA A 59 11.35 -1.40 6.81
C ALA A 59 11.73 -1.75 5.37
N MET A 60 11.87 -0.74 4.50
CA MET A 60 12.12 -0.92 3.06
C MET A 60 13.58 -0.71 2.64
N GLU A 61 14.45 -0.30 3.56
CA GLU A 61 15.84 0.15 3.30
C GLU A 61 16.67 -0.81 2.43
N PHE A 62 16.49 -2.11 2.60
CA PHE A 62 17.32 -3.12 1.93
C PHE A 62 16.59 -3.93 0.86
N ILE A 63 15.40 -3.50 0.43
CA ILE A 63 14.65 -4.19 -0.61
C ILE A 63 14.92 -3.48 -1.94
N PRO A 64 15.65 -4.12 -2.87
CA PRO A 64 15.90 -3.52 -4.18
C PRO A 64 14.60 -3.14 -4.90
N GLN A 65 14.63 -2.12 -5.76
CA GLN A 65 13.50 -1.63 -6.56
C GLN A 65 12.37 -0.96 -5.74
N ILE A 66 12.44 -0.96 -4.39
CA ILE A 66 11.45 -0.28 -3.56
C ILE A 66 11.92 1.13 -3.22
N THR A 67 11.01 2.08 -3.40
CA THR A 67 11.18 3.48 -3.02
C THR A 67 10.01 3.89 -2.11
N VAL A 68 10.30 4.43 -0.94
CA VAL A 68 9.27 5.07 -0.12
C VAL A 68 8.97 6.44 -0.71
N ASN A 69 7.75 6.63 -1.20
CA ASN A 69 7.34 7.85 -1.88
C ASN A 69 6.42 8.68 -0.98
N ALA A 70 6.92 9.82 -0.51
CA ALA A 70 6.23 10.69 0.43
C ALA A 70 5.26 11.70 -0.26
N ILE A 71 4.83 11.44 -1.50
CA ILE A 71 4.02 12.38 -2.29
C ILE A 71 2.74 12.84 -1.57
N GLU A 72 2.10 11.98 -0.79
CA GLU A 72 0.90 12.34 -0.03
C GLU A 72 1.22 13.17 1.21
N LEU A 73 2.40 13.03 1.79
CA LEU A 73 2.80 13.77 3.00
C LEU A 73 3.02 15.27 2.72
N GLY A 74 3.37 15.61 1.48
CA GLY A 74 3.54 17.00 1.03
C GLY A 74 2.22 17.72 0.67
N ARG A 75 1.07 17.03 0.72
CA ARG A 75 -0.23 17.58 0.30
C ARG A 75 -1.15 17.77 1.51
N ASP A 76 -1.83 18.90 1.60
CA ASP A 76 -2.83 19.15 2.62
C ASP A 76 -4.16 18.41 2.35
N GLY A 77 -4.87 18.06 3.41
CA GLY A 77 -6.16 17.39 3.34
C GLY A 77 -6.11 15.87 3.26
N PRO A 78 -7.27 15.23 3.00
CA PRO A 78 -7.38 13.78 2.96
C PRO A 78 -6.57 13.14 1.84
N SER A 79 -6.02 11.95 2.11
CA SER A 79 -5.26 11.13 1.16
C SER A 79 -6.19 10.37 0.22
N TYR A 80 -6.70 11.06 -0.81
CA TYR A 80 -7.51 10.41 -1.84
C TYR A 80 -6.63 9.78 -2.93
N THR A 81 -6.85 8.51 -3.23
CA THR A 81 -6.08 7.76 -4.24
C THR A 81 -6.13 8.41 -5.62
N VAL A 82 -7.28 8.95 -6.03
CA VAL A 82 -7.43 9.63 -7.32
C VAL A 82 -6.50 10.83 -7.45
N ASP A 83 -6.31 11.61 -6.38
CA ASP A 83 -5.44 12.78 -6.40
C ASP A 83 -3.96 12.38 -6.41
N THR A 84 -3.63 11.29 -5.73
CA THR A 84 -2.28 10.71 -5.76
C THR A 84 -1.94 10.20 -7.17
N LEU A 85 -2.86 9.48 -7.81
CA LEU A 85 -2.67 9.01 -9.18
C LEU A 85 -2.54 10.16 -10.20
N ARG A 86 -3.30 11.26 -10.04
CA ARG A 86 -3.16 12.46 -10.89
C ARG A 86 -1.77 13.10 -10.72
N ALA A 87 -1.32 13.29 -9.49
CA ALA A 87 0.01 13.84 -9.24
C ALA A 87 1.12 12.96 -9.81
N LEU A 88 0.99 11.63 -9.72
CA LEU A 88 1.93 10.69 -10.33
C LEU A 88 1.86 10.71 -11.87
N ARG A 89 0.66 10.93 -12.47
CA ARG A 89 0.51 11.15 -13.91
C ARG A 89 1.22 12.42 -14.37
N GLU A 90 1.13 13.50 -13.60
CA GLU A 90 1.86 14.74 -13.89
C GLU A 90 3.38 14.52 -13.81
N GLN A 91 3.84 13.75 -12.84
CA GLN A 91 5.27 13.48 -12.62
C GLN A 91 5.87 12.54 -13.66
N PHE A 92 5.19 11.42 -14.00
CA PHE A 92 5.73 10.37 -14.87
C PHE A 92 5.25 10.46 -16.33
N GLY A 93 4.23 11.25 -16.59
CA GLY A 93 3.66 11.42 -17.93
C GLY A 93 2.45 10.53 -18.20
N ALA A 94 1.69 10.92 -19.24
CA ALA A 94 0.42 10.27 -19.58
C ALA A 94 0.55 8.83 -20.07
N ASN A 95 1.68 8.48 -20.67
CA ASN A 95 1.93 7.17 -21.30
C ASN A 95 2.65 6.19 -20.36
N GLU A 96 3.13 6.63 -19.19
CA GLU A 96 3.78 5.72 -18.23
C GLU A 96 2.76 4.74 -17.67
N SER A 97 3.09 3.46 -17.59
CA SER A 97 2.26 2.45 -16.95
C SER A 97 2.28 2.65 -15.43
N LEU A 98 1.14 3.01 -14.84
CA LEU A 98 0.93 3.05 -13.39
C LEU A 98 0.10 1.85 -12.96
N VAL A 99 0.54 1.10 -11.94
CA VAL A 99 -0.15 -0.09 -11.42
C VAL A 99 -0.50 0.14 -9.95
N LEU A 100 -1.77 0.35 -9.65
CA LEU A 100 -2.26 0.47 -8.26
C LEU A 100 -2.47 -0.92 -7.66
N CYS A 101 -1.70 -1.23 -6.60
CA CYS A 101 -1.71 -2.52 -5.93
C CYS A 101 -2.41 -2.41 -4.57
N LEU A 102 -3.45 -3.21 -4.35
CA LEU A 102 -4.24 -3.21 -3.11
C LEU A 102 -4.47 -4.62 -2.58
N GLY A 103 -4.37 -4.76 -1.25
CA GLY A 103 -4.83 -5.97 -0.58
C GLY A 103 -6.35 -6.10 -0.56
N ALA A 104 -6.85 -7.31 -0.31
CA ALA A 104 -8.27 -7.68 -0.36
C ALA A 104 -9.20 -6.75 0.43
N ASP A 105 -8.77 -6.30 1.62
CA ASP A 105 -9.61 -5.46 2.48
C ASP A 105 -9.82 -4.05 1.88
N ALA A 106 -8.77 -3.48 1.29
CA ALA A 106 -8.85 -2.20 0.59
C ALA A 106 -9.69 -2.31 -0.69
N VAL A 107 -9.55 -3.43 -1.43
CA VAL A 107 -10.35 -3.70 -2.63
C VAL A 107 -11.84 -3.70 -2.35
N ARG A 108 -12.30 -4.33 -1.26
CA ARG A 108 -13.72 -4.35 -0.88
C ARG A 108 -14.34 -2.97 -0.65
N ALA A 109 -13.50 -1.98 -0.29
CA ALA A 109 -13.94 -0.62 0.01
C ALA A 109 -13.84 0.34 -1.19
N VAL A 110 -13.30 -0.09 -2.33
CA VAL A 110 -12.99 0.80 -3.48
C VAL A 110 -14.22 1.53 -4.02
N ASP A 111 -15.41 0.89 -4.03
CA ASP A 111 -16.66 1.53 -4.48
C ASP A 111 -17.06 2.74 -3.60
N GLN A 112 -16.55 2.82 -2.37
CA GLN A 112 -16.82 3.90 -1.41
C GLN A 112 -15.75 5.01 -1.45
N TRP A 113 -14.72 4.87 -2.29
CA TRP A 113 -13.65 5.85 -2.38
C TRP A 113 -14.10 7.14 -3.07
N TYR A 114 -13.34 8.19 -2.89
CA TYR A 114 -13.60 9.45 -3.58
C TYR A 114 -13.33 9.31 -5.08
N ARG A 115 -14.36 9.49 -5.90
CA ARG A 115 -14.34 9.42 -7.37
C ARG A 115 -13.71 8.14 -7.93
N PRO A 116 -14.17 6.95 -7.50
CA PRO A 116 -13.53 5.69 -7.85
C PRO A 116 -13.64 5.37 -9.35
N GLU A 117 -14.62 5.94 -10.04
CA GLU A 117 -14.84 5.82 -11.50
C GLU A 117 -13.68 6.34 -12.34
N LEU A 118 -12.85 7.22 -11.78
CA LEU A 118 -11.69 7.78 -12.47
C LEU A 118 -10.45 6.87 -12.41
N LEU A 119 -10.41 5.88 -11.53
CA LEU A 119 -9.23 5.05 -11.32
C LEU A 119 -8.83 4.29 -12.59
N VAL A 120 -9.81 3.78 -13.38
CA VAL A 120 -9.56 3.03 -14.61
C VAL A 120 -8.84 3.85 -15.69
N GLN A 121 -9.01 5.17 -15.67
CA GLN A 121 -8.37 6.10 -16.61
C GLN A 121 -6.97 6.52 -16.13
N LEU A 122 -6.64 6.27 -14.87
CA LEU A 122 -5.41 6.75 -14.24
C LEU A 122 -4.38 5.65 -14.03
N ALA A 123 -4.80 4.40 -13.79
CA ALA A 123 -3.90 3.31 -13.50
C ALA A 123 -4.47 1.95 -13.90
N HIS A 124 -3.62 0.95 -14.01
CA HIS A 124 -3.98 -0.46 -13.90
C HIS A 124 -4.31 -0.81 -12.45
N PHE A 125 -4.95 -1.94 -12.23
CA PHE A 125 -5.30 -2.44 -10.91
C PHE A 125 -4.72 -3.83 -10.68
N CYS A 126 -3.96 -4.02 -9.59
CA CYS A 126 -3.43 -5.30 -9.18
C CYS A 126 -3.98 -5.67 -7.80
N ILE A 127 -4.79 -6.72 -7.74
CA ILE A 127 -5.33 -7.25 -6.48
C ILE A 127 -4.33 -8.19 -5.87
N LEU A 128 -3.80 -7.84 -4.70
CA LEU A 128 -2.92 -8.70 -3.91
C LEU A 128 -3.79 -9.71 -3.15
N ASN A 129 -3.77 -10.95 -3.63
CA ASN A 129 -4.65 -12.01 -3.15
C ASN A 129 -3.86 -12.99 -2.27
N ARG A 130 -4.28 -13.15 -1.02
CA ARG A 130 -3.74 -14.20 -0.16
C ARG A 130 -4.19 -15.57 -0.67
N ALA A 131 -3.38 -16.59 -0.48
CA ALA A 131 -3.74 -17.95 -0.87
C ALA A 131 -5.13 -18.33 -0.32
N ASN A 132 -5.97 -18.88 -1.19
CA ASN A 132 -7.34 -19.33 -0.87
C ASN A 132 -8.37 -18.24 -0.51
N GLN A 133 -8.07 -16.95 -0.70
CA GLN A 133 -9.02 -15.88 -0.48
C GLN A 133 -9.71 -15.48 -1.81
N VAL A 134 -11.01 -15.69 -1.91
CA VAL A 134 -11.82 -15.16 -3.02
C VAL A 134 -12.16 -13.70 -2.69
N VAL A 135 -11.73 -12.78 -3.53
CA VAL A 135 -12.10 -11.36 -3.45
C VAL A 135 -13.13 -11.09 -4.52
N GLU A 136 -14.35 -10.72 -4.11
CA GLU A 136 -15.36 -10.22 -5.03
C GLU A 136 -14.84 -8.91 -5.68
N ILE A 137 -15.10 -8.78 -6.99
CA ILE A 137 -14.71 -7.58 -7.72
C ILE A 137 -15.75 -6.49 -7.47
N PRO A 138 -15.39 -5.35 -6.86
CA PRO A 138 -16.27 -4.19 -6.73
C PRO A 138 -16.78 -3.71 -8.08
N GLN A 139 -17.98 -3.10 -8.07
CA GLN A 139 -18.65 -2.70 -9.32
C GLN A 139 -17.78 -1.76 -10.17
N VAL A 140 -17.09 -0.81 -9.56
CA VAL A 140 -16.23 0.15 -10.26
C VAL A 140 -15.07 -0.52 -11.00
N LEU A 141 -14.58 -1.65 -10.49
CA LEU A 141 -13.52 -2.42 -11.12
C LEU A 141 -14.00 -3.26 -12.31
N GLY A 142 -15.31 -3.39 -12.53
CA GLY A 142 -15.89 -4.05 -13.69
C GLY A 142 -15.61 -3.33 -15.03
N SER A 143 -15.17 -2.08 -14.98
CA SER A 143 -14.72 -1.31 -16.15
C SER A 143 -13.29 -1.65 -16.62
N TYR A 144 -12.52 -2.39 -15.81
CA TYR A 144 -11.18 -2.85 -16.18
C TYR A 144 -11.23 -4.11 -17.04
N GLN A 145 -10.32 -4.20 -18.01
CA GLN A 145 -10.10 -5.43 -18.76
C GLN A 145 -9.24 -6.38 -17.93
N SER A 146 -9.71 -7.60 -17.68
CA SER A 146 -8.96 -8.61 -16.94
C SER A 146 -7.79 -9.16 -17.74
N THR A 147 -6.66 -9.41 -17.06
CA THR A 147 -5.51 -10.15 -17.59
C THR A 147 -4.96 -11.08 -16.49
N ASP A 148 -4.38 -12.21 -16.90
CA ASP A 148 -3.69 -13.14 -16.00
C ASP A 148 -2.18 -12.89 -15.95
N ASN A 149 -1.67 -11.97 -16.79
CA ASN A 149 -0.25 -11.72 -16.93
C ASN A 149 0.10 -10.27 -16.56
N VAL A 150 0.90 -10.09 -15.52
CA VAL A 150 1.37 -8.76 -15.08
C VAL A 150 2.24 -8.05 -16.13
N SER A 151 2.87 -8.79 -17.06
CA SER A 151 3.65 -8.19 -18.14
C SER A 151 2.80 -7.38 -19.13
N ASP A 152 1.48 -7.66 -19.22
CA ASP A 152 0.58 -6.93 -20.09
C ASP A 152 0.44 -5.46 -19.70
N PHE A 153 0.70 -5.14 -18.42
CA PHE A 153 0.68 -3.77 -17.92
C PHE A 153 1.67 -2.84 -18.63
N SER A 154 2.74 -3.39 -19.23
CA SER A 154 3.71 -2.59 -19.99
C SER A 154 3.19 -2.13 -21.37
N ASN A 155 2.11 -2.73 -21.86
CA ASN A 155 1.59 -2.48 -23.22
C ASN A 155 0.72 -1.22 -23.31
N GLN A 156 0.24 -0.71 -22.20
CA GLN A 156 -0.60 0.49 -22.13
C GLN A 156 -0.45 1.20 -20.78
N ALA A 157 -1.02 2.38 -20.64
CA ALA A 157 -0.83 3.22 -19.46
C ALA A 157 -1.74 2.85 -18.27
N ASN A 158 -2.92 2.28 -18.51
CA ASN A 158 -3.99 2.04 -17.52
C ASN A 158 -5.04 1.05 -18.04
N GLY A 159 -6.05 0.73 -17.22
CA GLY A 159 -7.28 0.04 -17.64
C GLY A 159 -7.24 -1.48 -17.60
N LEU A 160 -6.13 -2.11 -17.19
CA LEU A 160 -6.05 -3.57 -16.97
C LEU A 160 -6.17 -3.91 -15.49
N LEU A 161 -6.77 -5.07 -15.20
CA LEU A 161 -6.88 -5.66 -13.86
C LEU A 161 -6.26 -7.05 -13.84
N CYS A 162 -5.36 -7.29 -12.88
CA CYS A 162 -4.75 -8.59 -12.64
C CYS A 162 -4.91 -8.98 -11.15
N ARG A 163 -4.83 -10.28 -10.87
CA ARG A 163 -4.74 -10.84 -9.52
C ARG A 163 -3.34 -11.42 -9.32
N LEU A 164 -2.65 -10.95 -8.30
CA LEU A 164 -1.32 -11.44 -7.92
C LEU A 164 -1.43 -12.25 -6.62
N ALA A 165 -1.07 -13.53 -6.67
CA ALA A 165 -0.98 -14.36 -5.49
C ALA A 165 0.18 -13.90 -4.60
N THR A 166 -0.10 -13.67 -3.32
CA THR A 166 0.91 -13.28 -2.31
C THR A 166 0.92 -14.27 -1.16
N PRO A 167 2.07 -14.45 -0.48
CA PRO A 167 2.13 -15.23 0.73
C PRO A 167 1.14 -14.74 1.79
N ASP A 168 0.55 -15.66 2.54
CA ASP A 168 -0.31 -15.30 3.66
C ASP A 168 0.54 -14.99 4.89
N VAL A 169 0.45 -13.76 5.36
CA VAL A 169 1.03 -13.33 6.64
C VAL A 169 -0.12 -12.79 7.48
N PRO A 170 -0.65 -13.59 8.43
CA PRO A 170 -1.84 -13.25 9.20
C PRO A 170 -1.54 -12.21 10.27
N VAL A 171 -1.30 -10.97 9.86
CA VAL A 171 -1.04 -9.83 10.75
C VAL A 171 -1.67 -8.57 10.18
N SER A 172 -2.22 -7.74 11.06
CA SER A 172 -2.68 -6.38 10.74
C SER A 172 -2.00 -5.35 11.66
N SER A 173 -2.00 -4.08 11.24
CA SER A 173 -1.54 -3.00 12.11
C SER A 173 -2.34 -2.90 13.40
N THR A 174 -3.63 -3.24 13.37
CA THR A 174 -4.50 -3.29 14.56
C THR A 174 -4.04 -4.37 15.55
N ASP A 175 -3.69 -5.55 15.05
CA ASP A 175 -3.13 -6.62 15.91
C ASP A 175 -1.82 -6.18 16.55
N VAL A 176 -0.91 -5.57 15.75
CA VAL A 176 0.37 -5.08 16.26
C VAL A 176 0.17 -4.06 17.37
N ARG A 177 -0.71 -3.07 17.19
CA ARG A 177 -1.03 -2.09 18.24
C ARG A 177 -1.60 -2.74 19.49
N GLY A 178 -2.52 -3.70 19.33
CA GLY A 178 -3.09 -4.45 20.45
C GLY A 178 -2.05 -5.28 21.22
N TRP A 179 -1.02 -5.79 20.55
CA TRP A 179 0.09 -6.50 21.22
C TRP A 179 1.04 -5.54 21.94
N ILE A 180 1.28 -4.35 21.37
CA ILE A 180 2.09 -3.30 22.03
C ILE A 180 1.41 -2.86 23.34
N ALA A 181 0.11 -2.53 23.28
CA ALA A 181 -0.68 -2.15 24.45
C ALA A 181 -0.70 -3.23 25.56
N LYS A 182 -0.55 -4.52 25.19
CA LYS A 182 -0.45 -5.65 26.10
C LYS A 182 0.97 -6.02 26.50
N HIS A 183 1.97 -5.19 26.17
CA HIS A 183 3.39 -5.40 26.45
C HIS A 183 3.91 -6.77 25.96
N ALA A 184 3.49 -7.22 24.77
CA ALA A 184 3.96 -8.46 24.19
C ALA A 184 5.49 -8.43 23.98
N LEU A 185 6.15 -9.55 24.32
CA LEU A 185 7.62 -9.67 24.22
C LEU A 185 8.13 -9.69 22.77
N THR A 186 7.29 -10.11 21.82
CA THR A 186 7.64 -10.19 20.40
C THR A 186 6.53 -9.57 19.56
N LEU A 187 6.92 -8.76 18.58
CA LEU A 187 6.01 -8.12 17.65
C LEU A 187 6.31 -8.62 16.22
N PRO A 188 5.31 -8.85 15.38
CA PRO A 188 5.51 -9.25 13.98
C PRO A 188 5.85 -8.05 13.08
N VAL A 189 6.86 -7.32 13.48
CA VAL A 189 7.47 -6.21 12.77
C VAL A 189 8.97 -6.46 12.60
N PRO A 190 9.66 -5.85 11.64
CA PRO A 190 11.13 -5.91 11.58
C PRO A 190 11.75 -5.44 12.92
N PRO A 191 12.85 -6.04 13.39
CA PRO A 191 13.46 -5.70 14.68
C PRO A 191 13.75 -4.20 14.89
N LYS A 192 14.27 -3.52 13.84
CA LYS A 192 14.49 -2.06 13.87
C LYS A 192 13.23 -1.25 14.16
N ILE A 193 12.07 -1.74 13.70
CA ILE A 193 10.77 -1.10 13.94
C ILE A 193 10.34 -1.30 15.40
N ALA A 194 10.51 -2.50 15.96
CA ALA A 194 10.23 -2.75 17.35
C ALA A 194 11.06 -1.84 18.26
N ASP A 195 12.37 -1.70 17.98
CA ASP A 195 13.27 -0.80 18.69
C ASP A 195 12.86 0.68 18.56
N TYR A 196 12.41 1.09 17.37
CA TYR A 196 11.93 2.45 17.13
C TYR A 196 10.68 2.75 17.93
N ILE A 197 9.69 1.84 17.89
CA ILE A 197 8.44 1.93 18.66
C ILE A 197 8.75 2.06 20.16
N GLY A 198 9.66 1.23 20.69
CA GLY A 198 10.04 1.27 22.10
C GLY A 198 10.73 2.58 22.49
N ARG A 199 11.69 3.06 21.69
CA ARG A 199 12.43 4.31 21.97
C ARG A 199 11.57 5.56 21.93
N HIS A 200 10.53 5.57 21.10
CA HIS A 200 9.61 6.72 20.94
C HIS A 200 8.30 6.55 21.70
N HIS A 201 8.15 5.49 22.49
CA HIS A 201 6.95 5.18 23.28
C HIS A 201 5.64 5.22 22.45
N LEU A 202 5.72 4.72 21.19
CA LEU A 202 4.58 4.75 20.28
C LEU A 202 3.59 3.63 20.61
N TYR A 203 2.29 3.90 20.39
CA TYR A 203 1.18 2.95 20.57
C TYR A 203 1.05 2.40 22.01
N GLN A 204 1.65 3.05 22.99
CA GLN A 204 1.43 2.76 24.41
C GLN A 204 0.24 3.58 24.88
N ASP A 205 -0.65 2.96 25.64
CA ASP A 205 -1.71 3.71 26.30
C ASP A 205 -1.05 4.73 27.23
N THR A 206 -1.30 6.01 27.01
CA THR A 206 -0.99 7.03 28.02
C THR A 206 -1.96 6.84 29.17
N GLU A 207 -1.45 6.40 30.33
CA GLU A 207 -2.20 6.39 31.59
C GLU A 207 -2.83 7.76 31.90
#